data_35a6f3e081335d7865670d83add0b4fc
#
_entry.id   35a6f3e081335d7865670d83add0b4fc
#
_cell.length_a   1.000
_cell.length_b   1.000
_cell.length_c   1.000
_cell.angle_alpha   90.00
_cell.angle_beta   90.00
_cell.angle_gamma   90.00
#
_symmetry.space_group_name_H-M   'P 1'
#
loop_
_entity.id
_entity.type
_entity.pdbx_description
1 polymer ?
#
loop_
_entity_poly.entity_id
_entity_poly.type
_entity_poly.pdbx_seq_one_letter_code
_entity_poly.pdbx_strand_id
1 'polypeptide(L)'
;GRRRTQLLGCLVFGGSAWEYVPERGQYYLHFFAKEQPDLNWDNPETKEKIFDIIRFWNEKGVDGYRIDAISYLDKGLDGRADMNEPIGTVACVNLEGTHRYIREMVAETMTPDNLMSVGEVNINNEQDAINYSSAASKEFNMAIPFVPPIVEIQTWSPEKMKRDLKKDYEILKKDGWWARFLSNHDKPRQVSLYGMIENSGQNLPKCWHVICTRFLVPPLFSRAKNWE
;
A
#
# COMPACT_ATOMS: atom_id res chain seq x y z
N GLY A 1 34.83 -13.23 -17.24
CA GLY A 1 33.84 -12.40 -17.84
C GLY A 1 32.99 -11.74 -16.78
N ARG A 2 33.18 -10.45 -16.55
CA ARG A 2 32.31 -9.68 -15.66
C ARG A 2 30.94 -9.61 -16.32
N ARG A 3 29.95 -10.35 -15.83
CA ARG A 3 28.55 -10.05 -16.12
C ARG A 3 28.29 -8.65 -15.53
N ARG A 4 28.21 -7.65 -16.38
CA ARG A 4 27.55 -6.40 -16.04
C ARG A 4 26.09 -6.78 -15.77
N THR A 5 25.78 -6.98 -14.52
CA THR A 5 24.39 -6.96 -14.07
C THR A 5 23.93 -5.54 -14.35
N GLN A 6 23.19 -5.33 -15.42
CA GLN A 6 22.43 -4.09 -15.61
C GLN A 6 21.34 -4.11 -14.53
N LEU A 7 21.70 -3.56 -13.38
CA LEU A 7 20.76 -3.33 -12.27
C LEU A 7 19.92 -2.12 -12.65
N LEU A 8 19.05 -2.27 -13.63
CA LEU A 8 18.10 -1.27 -14.06
C LEU A 8 16.85 -1.38 -13.17
N GLY A 9 16.99 -1.01 -11.92
CA GLY A 9 15.82 -0.68 -11.11
C GLY A 9 15.55 0.81 -11.21
N CYS A 10 14.38 1.23 -11.66
CA CYS A 10 13.96 2.61 -11.53
C CYS A 10 13.24 2.81 -10.21
N LEU A 11 13.57 3.90 -9.51
CA LEU A 11 12.84 4.34 -8.32
C LEU A 11 11.36 4.63 -8.63
N VAL A 12 10.51 4.52 -7.64
CA VAL A 12 9.13 5.04 -7.70
C VAL A 12 9.12 6.52 -8.13
N PHE A 13 10.17 7.27 -7.78
CA PHE A 13 10.35 8.68 -8.13
C PHE A 13 11.35 8.93 -9.27
N GLY A 14 11.81 7.87 -9.95
CA GLY A 14 12.80 7.93 -11.03
C GLY A 14 14.25 7.89 -10.55
N GLY A 15 15.16 7.41 -11.38
CA GLY A 15 16.58 7.26 -11.08
C GLY A 15 17.00 5.80 -10.81
N SER A 16 18.21 5.60 -10.26
CA SER A 16 18.70 4.27 -9.90
C SER A 16 18.08 3.81 -8.58
N ALA A 17 17.65 2.56 -8.52
CA ALA A 17 17.22 1.93 -7.26
C ALA A 17 18.41 1.38 -6.45
N TRP A 18 19.63 1.58 -6.90
CA TRP A 18 20.84 1.10 -6.24
C TRP A 18 21.77 2.24 -5.92
N GLU A 19 22.17 2.34 -4.65
CA GLU A 19 23.12 3.33 -4.16
C GLU A 19 24.42 2.64 -3.70
N TYR A 20 25.58 3.21 -4.11
CA TYR A 20 26.87 2.69 -3.73
C TYR A 20 27.36 3.32 -2.43
N VAL A 21 27.84 2.50 -1.50
CA VAL A 21 28.46 2.90 -0.25
C VAL A 21 29.96 2.69 -0.32
N PRO A 22 30.77 3.74 -0.55
CA PRO A 22 32.23 3.62 -0.73
C PRO A 22 32.92 2.97 0.46
N GLU A 23 32.50 3.29 1.69
CA GLU A 23 33.09 2.79 2.94
C GLU A 23 32.93 1.26 3.10
N ARG A 24 31.93 0.69 2.42
CA ARG A 24 31.66 -0.75 2.45
C ARG A 24 32.04 -1.45 1.15
N GLY A 25 32.29 -0.71 0.08
CA GLY A 25 32.51 -1.25 -1.26
C GLY A 25 31.30 -2.03 -1.81
N GLN A 26 30.08 -1.70 -1.35
CA GLN A 26 28.86 -2.43 -1.64
C GLN A 26 27.74 -1.50 -2.09
N TYR A 27 26.72 -2.09 -2.75
CA TYR A 27 25.48 -1.41 -3.10
C TYR A 27 24.36 -1.87 -2.16
N TYR A 28 23.41 -0.97 -1.87
CA TYR A 28 22.12 -1.33 -1.29
C TYR A 28 20.99 -0.97 -2.24
N LEU A 29 19.87 -1.66 -2.07
CA LEU A 29 18.63 -1.42 -2.81
C LEU A 29 17.76 -0.42 -2.04
N HIS A 30 17.10 0.47 -2.77
CA HIS A 30 16.03 1.32 -2.26
C HIS A 30 14.99 1.54 -3.35
N PHE A 31 13.71 1.34 -3.04
CA PHE A 31 12.62 1.59 -4.00
C PHE A 31 12.05 3.01 -3.88
N PHE A 32 12.26 3.62 -2.75
CA PHE A 32 11.88 5.00 -2.44
C PHE A 32 13.11 5.90 -2.35
N ALA A 33 13.20 6.77 -1.36
CA ALA A 33 14.35 7.64 -1.21
C ALA A 33 15.62 6.85 -0.85
N LYS A 34 16.80 7.35 -1.24
CA LYS A 34 18.08 6.71 -0.91
C LYS A 34 18.34 6.58 0.59
N GLU A 35 17.71 7.42 1.40
CA GLU A 35 17.75 7.37 2.86
C GLU A 35 16.87 6.26 3.45
N GLN A 36 16.12 5.54 2.60
CA GLN A 36 15.21 4.45 2.97
C GLN A 36 15.68 3.12 2.35
N PRO A 37 16.75 2.50 2.83
CA PRO A 37 17.23 1.22 2.31
C PRO A 37 16.17 0.13 2.50
N ASP A 38 15.95 -0.66 1.46
CA ASP A 38 15.06 -1.81 1.51
C ASP A 38 15.69 -2.98 2.28
N LEU A 39 14.92 -3.60 3.13
CA LEU A 39 15.34 -4.79 3.88
C LEU A 39 15.21 -6.05 3.01
N ASN A 40 16.17 -6.96 3.20
CA ASN A 40 16.15 -8.25 2.53
C ASN A 40 15.26 -9.24 3.29
N TRP A 41 14.03 -9.42 2.83
CA TRP A 41 13.06 -10.34 3.42
C TRP A 41 13.34 -11.82 3.12
N ASP A 42 14.21 -12.13 2.14
CA ASP A 42 14.70 -13.49 1.91
C ASP A 42 15.69 -13.93 3.00
N ASN A 43 16.26 -12.98 3.76
CA ASN A 43 17.10 -13.28 4.90
C ASN A 43 16.22 -13.59 6.14
N PRO A 44 16.25 -14.82 6.67
CA PRO A 44 15.41 -15.19 7.81
C PRO A 44 15.74 -14.40 9.08
N GLU A 45 17.00 -14.00 9.30
CA GLU A 45 17.37 -13.19 10.48
C GLU A 45 16.74 -11.79 10.39
N THR A 46 16.75 -11.17 9.21
CA THR A 46 16.11 -9.86 8.98
C THR A 46 14.62 -9.95 9.26
N LYS A 47 13.95 -10.97 8.72
CA LYS A 47 12.53 -11.21 8.92
C LYS A 47 12.20 -11.39 10.41
N GLU A 48 12.96 -12.23 11.13
CA GLU A 48 12.74 -12.46 12.55
C GLU A 48 12.93 -11.18 13.38
N LYS A 49 13.92 -10.35 13.05
CA LYS A 49 14.10 -9.05 13.73
C LYS A 49 12.93 -8.08 13.50
N ILE A 50 12.30 -8.12 12.34
CA ILE A 50 11.08 -7.34 12.09
C ILE A 50 9.94 -7.88 12.96
N PHE A 51 9.78 -9.20 13.06
CA PHE A 51 8.77 -9.82 13.92
C PHE A 51 9.02 -9.50 15.40
N ASP A 52 10.26 -9.49 15.86
CA ASP A 52 10.63 -9.06 17.20
C ASP A 52 10.19 -7.62 17.52
N ILE A 53 10.31 -6.70 16.52
CA ILE A 53 9.84 -5.32 16.67
C ILE A 53 8.31 -5.29 16.86
N ILE A 54 7.56 -6.06 16.09
CA ILE A 54 6.11 -6.14 16.22
C ILE A 54 5.74 -6.72 17.61
N ARG A 55 6.34 -7.83 18.01
CA ARG A 55 6.12 -8.45 19.34
C ARG A 55 6.43 -7.48 20.48
N PHE A 56 7.51 -6.70 20.37
CA PHE A 56 7.82 -5.67 21.35
C PHE A 56 6.67 -4.67 21.54
N TRP A 57 6.04 -4.21 20.44
CA TRP A 57 4.93 -3.29 20.53
C TRP A 57 3.63 -3.98 21.01
N ASN A 58 3.42 -5.25 20.68
CA ASN A 58 2.32 -6.04 21.22
C ASN A 58 2.37 -6.07 22.76
N GLU A 59 3.56 -6.32 23.32
CA GLU A 59 3.78 -6.29 24.78
C GLU A 59 3.50 -4.91 25.42
N LYS A 60 3.54 -3.83 24.61
CA LYS A 60 3.15 -2.48 25.05
C LYS A 60 1.65 -2.20 24.94
N GLY A 61 0.88 -3.16 24.45
CA GLY A 61 -0.58 -3.09 24.42
C GLY A 61 -1.15 -2.32 23.22
N VAL A 62 -0.52 -2.37 22.05
CA VAL A 62 -1.14 -1.83 20.82
C VAL A 62 -2.26 -2.77 20.36
N ASP A 63 -3.33 -2.20 19.80
CA ASP A 63 -4.51 -2.94 19.33
C ASP A 63 -4.41 -3.34 17.85
N GLY A 64 -3.37 -2.90 17.15
CA GLY A 64 -3.16 -3.24 15.74
C GLY A 64 -2.16 -2.36 15.02
N TYR A 65 -1.97 -2.64 13.73
CA TYR A 65 -0.98 -2.00 12.88
C TYR A 65 -1.55 -1.54 11.55
N ARG A 66 -1.13 -0.37 11.12
CA ARG A 66 -1.15 0.03 9.71
C ARG A 66 0.25 -0.15 9.15
N ILE A 67 0.37 -0.93 8.09
CA ILE A 67 1.63 -1.29 7.48
C ILE A 67 1.78 -0.57 6.15
N ASP A 68 2.84 0.22 6.06
CA ASP A 68 3.14 1.11 4.95
C ASP A 68 3.73 0.36 3.76
N ALA A 69 3.32 0.71 2.53
CA ALA A 69 3.90 0.27 1.26
C ALA A 69 4.22 -1.24 1.18
N ILE A 70 3.36 -2.08 1.74
CA ILE A 70 3.66 -3.50 1.99
C ILE A 70 3.75 -4.36 0.73
N SER A 71 3.28 -3.86 -0.41
CA SER A 71 3.28 -4.60 -1.68
C SER A 71 4.66 -4.88 -2.26
N TYR A 72 5.72 -4.35 -1.67
CA TYR A 72 7.09 -4.37 -2.19
C TYR A 72 8.04 -5.28 -1.40
N LEU A 73 7.58 -6.21 -0.58
CA LEU A 73 8.45 -7.02 0.28
C LEU A 73 9.35 -7.98 -0.53
N ASP A 74 8.77 -8.70 -1.47
CA ASP A 74 9.53 -9.54 -2.40
C ASP A 74 10.07 -8.67 -3.54
N LYS A 75 11.39 -8.66 -3.71
CA LYS A 75 12.07 -7.85 -4.70
C LYS A 75 12.22 -8.54 -6.06
N GLY A 76 11.95 -9.84 -6.12
CA GLY A 76 12.09 -10.63 -7.35
C GLY A 76 13.49 -10.63 -7.96
N LEU A 77 14.54 -10.39 -7.15
CA LEU A 77 15.92 -10.23 -7.61
C LEU A 77 16.53 -11.51 -8.20
N ASP A 78 15.90 -12.65 -7.99
CA ASP A 78 16.26 -13.94 -8.56
C ASP A 78 15.74 -14.17 -9.99
N GLY A 79 15.20 -13.13 -10.62
CA GLY A 79 14.65 -13.17 -11.99
C GLY A 79 13.14 -13.37 -12.05
N ARG A 80 12.44 -13.37 -10.91
CA ARG A 80 10.96 -13.42 -10.87
C ARG A 80 10.31 -12.11 -11.29
N ALA A 81 11.02 -10.99 -11.14
CA ALA A 81 10.55 -9.68 -11.56
C ALA A 81 11.15 -9.28 -12.91
N ASP A 82 10.41 -8.64 -13.77
CA ASP A 82 10.94 -8.02 -14.97
C ASP A 82 11.57 -6.67 -14.61
N MET A 83 12.88 -6.69 -14.41
CA MET A 83 13.65 -5.51 -14.04
C MET A 83 13.78 -4.47 -15.17
N ASN A 84 13.23 -4.71 -16.35
CA ASN A 84 13.14 -3.72 -17.42
C ASN A 84 11.91 -2.82 -17.29
N GLU A 85 10.93 -3.24 -16.50
CA GLU A 85 9.74 -2.43 -16.21
C GLU A 85 10.03 -1.46 -15.05
N PRO A 86 9.44 -0.25 -15.07
CA PRO A 86 9.58 0.70 -13.96
C PRO A 86 9.09 0.10 -12.64
N ILE A 87 9.85 0.30 -11.57
CA ILE A 87 9.45 -0.08 -10.22
C ILE A 87 8.18 0.67 -9.84
N GLY A 88 7.25 -0.02 -9.16
CA GLY A 88 5.92 0.53 -8.88
C GLY A 88 4.89 0.21 -9.96
N THR A 89 5.33 -0.35 -11.09
CA THR A 89 4.47 -1.06 -12.04
C THR A 89 4.33 -2.52 -11.65
N VAL A 90 3.72 -3.33 -12.49
CA VAL A 90 3.37 -4.74 -12.22
C VAL A 90 4.58 -5.61 -11.86
N ALA A 91 5.80 -5.23 -12.25
CA ALA A 91 6.96 -6.11 -12.22
C ALA A 91 7.51 -6.46 -10.82
N CYS A 92 7.41 -5.53 -9.85
CA CYS A 92 8.00 -5.70 -8.52
C CYS A 92 6.98 -5.59 -7.38
N VAL A 93 5.69 -5.52 -7.67
CA VAL A 93 4.62 -5.44 -6.68
C VAL A 93 3.77 -6.70 -6.71
N ASN A 94 3.22 -7.07 -5.56
CA ASN A 94 2.28 -8.18 -5.44
C ASN A 94 2.86 -9.54 -5.88
N LEU A 95 4.19 -9.71 -5.77
CA LEU A 95 4.80 -11.00 -6.04
C LEU A 95 4.37 -12.03 -4.99
N GLU A 96 4.34 -13.31 -5.34
CA GLU A 96 3.90 -14.38 -4.42
C GLU A 96 4.72 -14.42 -3.12
N GLY A 97 6.02 -14.08 -3.19
CA GLY A 97 6.85 -13.95 -1.99
C GLY A 97 6.35 -12.85 -1.05
N THR A 98 5.83 -11.73 -1.57
CA THR A 98 5.21 -10.67 -0.76
C THR A 98 4.01 -11.22 0.01
N HIS A 99 3.09 -11.90 -0.66
CA HIS A 99 1.92 -12.50 -0.03
C HIS A 99 2.31 -13.55 1.02
N ARG A 100 3.32 -14.38 0.73
CA ARG A 100 3.86 -15.34 1.69
C ARG A 100 4.41 -14.65 2.95
N TYR A 101 5.22 -13.60 2.80
CA TYR A 101 5.79 -12.88 3.94
C TYR A 101 4.72 -12.19 4.78
N ILE A 102 3.68 -11.65 4.16
CA ILE A 102 2.54 -11.06 4.88
C ILE A 102 1.82 -12.13 5.69
N ARG A 103 1.51 -13.27 5.10
CA ARG A 103 0.85 -14.37 5.81
C ARG A 103 1.66 -14.85 7.01
N GLU A 104 2.97 -15.02 6.84
CA GLU A 104 3.89 -15.41 7.93
C GLU A 104 3.89 -14.34 9.04
N MET A 105 4.07 -13.07 8.69
CA MET A 105 4.06 -11.97 9.64
C MET A 105 2.75 -11.90 10.43
N VAL A 106 1.62 -11.92 9.76
CA VAL A 106 0.30 -11.84 10.40
C VAL A 106 0.06 -13.05 11.30
N ALA A 107 0.38 -14.26 10.83
CA ALA A 107 0.18 -15.48 11.60
C ALA A 107 1.03 -15.52 12.87
N GLU A 108 2.28 -15.04 12.80
CA GLU A 108 3.21 -15.14 13.92
C GLU A 108 3.15 -13.95 14.89
N THR A 109 2.67 -12.79 14.46
CA THR A 109 2.78 -11.58 15.28
C THR A 109 1.46 -10.88 15.58
N MET A 110 0.42 -11.08 14.78
CA MET A 110 -0.86 -10.36 14.95
C MET A 110 -2.00 -11.29 15.34
N THR A 111 -2.09 -12.46 14.70
CA THR A 111 -3.15 -13.43 14.97
C THR A 111 -3.17 -13.94 16.42
N PRO A 112 -2.03 -14.24 17.08
CA PRO A 112 -2.03 -14.73 18.44
C PRO A 112 -2.69 -13.79 19.45
N ASP A 113 -2.54 -12.49 19.24
CA ASP A 113 -3.06 -11.43 20.11
C ASP A 113 -4.37 -10.82 19.58
N ASN A 114 -4.93 -11.38 18.50
CA ASN A 114 -6.14 -10.89 17.83
C ASN A 114 -6.06 -9.39 17.46
N LEU A 115 -4.92 -8.97 16.93
CA LEU A 115 -4.67 -7.57 16.59
C LEU A 115 -5.24 -7.21 15.23
N MET A 116 -5.72 -5.97 15.10
CA MET A 116 -6.17 -5.41 13.82
C MET A 116 -5.00 -5.18 12.89
N SER A 117 -5.12 -5.60 11.64
CA SER A 117 -4.11 -5.38 10.61
C SER A 117 -4.67 -4.65 9.39
N VAL A 118 -3.97 -3.59 8.97
CA VAL A 118 -4.34 -2.77 7.81
C VAL A 118 -3.12 -2.58 6.93
N GLY A 119 -3.14 -3.10 5.71
CA GLY A 119 -2.05 -2.96 4.75
C GLY A 119 -2.29 -1.83 3.76
N GLU A 120 -1.30 -0.96 3.53
CA GLU A 120 -1.31 -0.07 2.38
C GLU A 120 -0.74 -0.79 1.18
N VAL A 121 -1.57 -1.05 0.18
CA VAL A 121 -1.30 -2.00 -0.89
C VAL A 121 -1.53 -1.41 -2.28
N ASN A 122 -0.77 -1.90 -3.24
CA ASN A 122 -1.01 -1.63 -4.64
C ASN A 122 -1.99 -2.67 -5.19
N ILE A 123 -3.05 -2.22 -5.83
CA ILE A 123 -4.06 -3.08 -6.45
C ILE A 123 -3.98 -2.91 -7.96
N ASN A 124 -3.47 -3.90 -8.64
CA ASN A 124 -3.35 -3.90 -10.10
C ASN A 124 -4.55 -4.61 -10.78
N ASN A 125 -5.19 -5.52 -10.06
CA ASN A 125 -6.32 -6.32 -10.55
C ASN A 125 -7.25 -6.75 -9.41
N GLU A 126 -8.34 -7.40 -9.75
CA GLU A 126 -9.34 -7.86 -8.78
C GLU A 126 -8.81 -8.93 -7.82
N GLN A 127 -7.90 -9.77 -8.28
CA GLN A 127 -7.32 -10.83 -7.47
C GLN A 127 -6.40 -10.26 -6.38
N ASP A 128 -5.62 -9.22 -6.68
CA ASP A 128 -4.80 -8.52 -5.67
C ASP A 128 -5.68 -8.02 -4.51
N ALA A 129 -6.83 -7.45 -4.86
CA ALA A 129 -7.80 -6.97 -3.88
C ALA A 129 -8.25 -8.04 -2.90
N ILE A 130 -8.59 -9.20 -3.44
CA ILE A 130 -9.06 -10.37 -2.68
C ILE A 130 -7.91 -10.95 -1.85
N ASN A 131 -6.73 -11.07 -2.43
CA ASN A 131 -5.57 -11.64 -1.75
C ASN A 131 -5.23 -10.88 -0.47
N TYR A 132 -5.22 -9.55 -0.51
CA TYR A 132 -4.81 -8.75 0.64
C TYR A 132 -5.81 -8.68 1.79
N SER A 133 -7.11 -8.84 1.55
CA SER A 133 -8.11 -8.56 2.57
C SER A 133 -9.23 -9.60 2.72
N SER A 134 -9.13 -10.73 2.03
CA SER A 134 -10.10 -11.82 2.22
C SER A 134 -9.78 -12.64 3.47
N ALA A 135 -10.79 -13.16 4.13
CA ALA A 135 -10.60 -14.07 5.25
C ALA A 135 -9.86 -15.36 4.84
N ALA A 136 -10.05 -15.79 3.59
CA ALA A 136 -9.40 -16.98 3.04
C ALA A 136 -7.89 -16.78 2.82
N SER A 137 -7.44 -15.57 2.51
CA SER A 137 -6.03 -15.27 2.26
C SER A 137 -5.17 -15.30 3.53
N LYS A 138 -5.78 -15.03 4.69
CA LYS A 138 -5.08 -14.90 5.99
C LYS A 138 -3.99 -13.83 5.97
N GLU A 139 -4.20 -12.79 5.21
CA GLU A 139 -3.34 -11.61 5.16
C GLU A 139 -3.89 -10.53 6.10
N PHE A 140 -4.29 -9.37 5.60
CA PHE A 140 -4.78 -8.30 6.44
C PHE A 140 -6.27 -8.39 6.71
N ASN A 141 -6.73 -7.84 7.84
CA ASN A 141 -8.14 -7.62 8.07
C ASN A 141 -8.72 -6.60 7.10
N MET A 142 -7.92 -5.60 6.70
CA MET A 142 -8.32 -4.51 5.81
C MET A 142 -7.16 -4.09 4.92
N ALA A 143 -7.44 -3.68 3.69
CA ALA A 143 -6.47 -3.08 2.79
C ALA A 143 -6.81 -1.61 2.50
N ILE A 144 -5.79 -0.77 2.42
CA ILE A 144 -5.86 0.59 1.90
C ILE A 144 -5.28 0.56 0.49
N PRO A 145 -6.09 0.62 -0.57
CA PRO A 145 -5.58 0.67 -1.93
C PRO A 145 -4.85 2.00 -2.15
N PHE A 146 -3.56 1.94 -2.51
CA PHE A 146 -2.75 3.14 -2.73
C PHE A 146 -3.17 3.92 -3.98
N VAL A 147 -3.61 3.20 -5.02
CA VAL A 147 -4.26 3.81 -6.18
C VAL A 147 -5.76 3.80 -5.92
N PRO A 148 -6.34 4.91 -5.50
CA PRO A 148 -7.78 4.96 -5.30
C PRO A 148 -8.45 4.72 -6.65
N PRO A 149 -9.44 3.83 -6.73
CA PRO A 149 -10.21 3.59 -7.95
C PRO A 149 -10.98 4.83 -8.43
N ILE A 150 -10.95 5.90 -7.65
CA ILE A 150 -11.81 7.06 -7.82
C ILE A 150 -11.15 8.16 -8.62
N VAL A 151 -9.83 8.14 -8.93
CA VAL A 151 -9.28 9.38 -9.51
C VAL A 151 -8.12 9.28 -10.46
N GLU A 152 -8.44 9.35 -11.69
CA GLU A 152 -7.72 10.24 -12.60
C GLU A 152 -8.32 11.64 -12.44
N ILE A 153 -7.61 12.53 -11.77
CA ILE A 153 -8.05 13.88 -11.38
C ILE A 153 -8.66 14.69 -12.52
N GLN A 154 -8.19 14.45 -13.75
CA GLN A 154 -8.60 15.18 -14.93
C GLN A 154 -9.94 14.73 -15.55
N THR A 155 -10.47 13.60 -15.12
CA THR A 155 -11.64 12.96 -15.75
C THR A 155 -12.70 12.47 -14.79
N TRP A 156 -12.69 12.95 -13.53
CA TRP A 156 -13.72 12.51 -12.60
C TRP A 156 -15.10 13.07 -12.96
N SER A 157 -16.12 12.26 -12.78
CA SER A 157 -17.50 12.71 -12.76
C SER A 157 -18.28 11.88 -11.73
N PRO A 158 -19.44 12.35 -11.26
CA PRO A 158 -20.28 11.56 -10.37
C PRO A 158 -20.63 10.19 -10.94
N GLU A 159 -20.86 10.10 -12.25
CA GLU A 159 -21.18 8.86 -12.96
C GLU A 159 -20.00 7.89 -12.98
N LYS A 160 -18.78 8.39 -13.25
CA LYS A 160 -17.55 7.60 -13.21
C LYS A 160 -17.33 7.07 -11.79
N MET A 161 -17.41 7.92 -10.79
CA MET A 161 -17.27 7.53 -9.39
C MET A 161 -18.28 6.46 -8.98
N LYS A 162 -19.55 6.64 -9.33
CA LYS A 162 -20.59 5.66 -9.03
C LYS A 162 -20.29 4.30 -9.66
N ARG A 163 -19.81 4.29 -10.90
CA ARG A 163 -19.43 3.09 -11.63
C ARG A 163 -18.25 2.39 -10.94
N ASP A 164 -17.21 3.14 -10.59
CA ASP A 164 -16.00 2.59 -9.98
C ASP A 164 -16.31 2.05 -8.57
N LEU A 165 -17.06 2.78 -7.76
CA LEU A 165 -17.54 2.32 -6.45
C LEU A 165 -18.40 1.05 -6.55
N LYS A 166 -19.24 0.96 -7.58
CA LYS A 166 -20.05 -0.24 -7.81
C LYS A 166 -19.17 -1.42 -8.18
N LYS A 167 -18.18 -1.23 -9.04
CA LYS A 167 -17.22 -2.28 -9.41
C LYS A 167 -16.50 -2.81 -8.17
N ASP A 168 -15.95 -1.92 -7.36
CA ASP A 168 -15.26 -2.30 -6.13
C ASP A 168 -16.18 -3.04 -5.15
N TYR A 169 -17.43 -2.59 -5.01
CA TYR A 169 -18.42 -3.26 -4.18
C TYR A 169 -18.68 -4.69 -4.66
N GLU A 170 -18.81 -4.91 -5.98
CA GLU A 170 -19.03 -6.23 -6.54
C GLU A 170 -17.85 -7.19 -6.28
N ILE A 171 -16.62 -6.67 -6.24
CA ILE A 171 -15.43 -7.46 -5.89
C ILE A 171 -15.47 -7.81 -4.40
N LEU A 172 -15.67 -6.82 -3.54
CA LEU A 172 -15.52 -6.95 -2.10
C LEU A 172 -16.70 -7.62 -1.40
N LYS A 173 -17.90 -7.61 -1.99
CA LYS A 173 -19.10 -8.22 -1.39
C LYS A 173 -18.97 -9.72 -1.16
N LYS A 174 -18.04 -10.37 -1.86
CA LYS A 174 -17.80 -11.81 -1.73
C LYS A 174 -16.93 -12.14 -0.53
N ASP A 175 -15.83 -11.43 -0.43
CA ASP A 175 -14.87 -11.55 0.66
C ASP A 175 -13.83 -10.43 0.51
N GLY A 176 -13.64 -9.61 1.54
CA GLY A 176 -12.64 -8.56 1.54
C GLY A 176 -13.13 -7.26 2.17
N TRP A 177 -12.18 -6.45 2.61
CA TRP A 177 -12.48 -5.16 3.24
C TRP A 177 -11.44 -4.11 2.88
N TRP A 178 -11.90 -3.01 2.25
CA TRP A 178 -11.05 -1.89 1.86
C TRP A 178 -11.34 -0.65 2.69
N ALA A 179 -10.29 -0.06 3.22
CA ALA A 179 -10.34 1.28 3.80
C ALA A 179 -10.34 2.31 2.68
N ARG A 180 -11.51 2.84 2.37
CA ARG A 180 -11.64 3.87 1.33
C ARG A 180 -11.29 5.24 1.87
N PHE A 181 -10.67 6.05 1.03
CA PHE A 181 -10.34 7.43 1.33
C PHE A 181 -10.48 8.31 0.08
N LEU A 182 -10.69 9.60 0.28
CA LEU A 182 -10.71 10.59 -0.81
C LEU A 182 -9.44 11.42 -0.84
N SER A 183 -8.74 11.50 0.27
CA SER A 183 -7.42 12.10 0.38
C SER A 183 -6.71 11.56 1.62
N ASN A 184 -5.39 11.58 1.58
CA ASN A 184 -4.51 11.22 2.69
C ASN A 184 -3.32 12.19 2.73
N HIS A 185 -2.28 11.88 3.52
CA HIS A 185 -1.09 12.71 3.63
C HIS A 185 -0.25 12.77 2.33
N ASP A 186 -0.39 11.78 1.43
CA ASP A 186 0.33 11.67 0.15
C ASP A 186 -0.45 12.24 -1.04
N LYS A 187 -1.70 12.64 -0.83
CA LYS A 187 -2.56 13.15 -1.91
C LYS A 187 -3.03 14.56 -1.60
N PRO A 188 -3.26 15.38 -2.62
CA PRO A 188 -3.86 16.69 -2.45
C PRO A 188 -5.20 16.61 -1.71
N ARG A 189 -5.62 17.73 -1.11
CA ARG A 189 -6.91 17.80 -0.43
C ARG A 189 -8.06 17.50 -1.39
N GLN A 190 -9.06 16.74 -0.93
CA GLN A 190 -10.22 16.36 -1.72
C GLN A 190 -10.94 17.56 -2.36
N VAL A 191 -11.00 18.71 -1.67
CA VAL A 191 -11.61 19.93 -2.20
C VAL A 191 -10.85 20.45 -3.41
N SER A 192 -9.51 20.39 -3.38
CA SER A 192 -8.67 20.77 -4.51
C SER A 192 -8.77 19.81 -5.69
N LEU A 193 -9.05 18.53 -5.42
CA LEU A 193 -9.13 17.50 -6.46
C LEU A 193 -10.51 17.46 -7.15
N TYR A 194 -11.58 17.62 -6.35
CA TYR A 194 -12.95 17.33 -6.79
C TYR A 194 -13.86 18.55 -6.73
N GLY A 195 -13.42 19.65 -6.13
CA GLY A 195 -14.21 20.85 -5.96
C GLY A 195 -13.86 21.91 -7.01
N MET A 196 -14.85 22.41 -7.73
CA MET A 196 -14.73 23.74 -8.28
C MET A 196 -14.93 24.72 -7.13
N ILE A 197 -13.82 25.28 -6.66
CA ILE A 197 -13.73 26.13 -5.47
C ILE A 197 -14.67 27.35 -5.56
N GLU A 198 -14.96 27.81 -6.78
CA GLU A 198 -15.70 29.05 -6.99
C GLU A 198 -17.20 28.97 -6.74
N ASN A 199 -17.85 27.80 -6.82
CA ASN A 199 -19.31 27.71 -6.76
C ASN A 199 -19.92 26.74 -5.76
N SER A 200 -19.15 25.93 -5.05
CA SER A 200 -19.72 24.84 -4.22
C SER A 200 -18.99 24.57 -2.91
N GLY A 201 -18.09 25.44 -2.50
CA GLY A 201 -17.04 25.19 -1.49
C GLY A 201 -17.48 24.63 -0.13
N GLN A 202 -18.70 24.90 0.34
CA GLN A 202 -19.11 24.48 1.68
C GLN A 202 -19.91 23.16 1.71
N ASN A 203 -20.53 22.76 0.63
CA ASN A 203 -21.40 21.57 0.60
C ASN A 203 -20.70 20.31 0.09
N LEU A 204 -19.67 20.45 -0.74
CA LEU A 204 -18.89 19.32 -1.28
C LEU A 204 -18.25 18.45 -0.21
N PRO A 205 -17.56 18.98 0.82
CA PRO A 205 -16.98 18.18 1.87
C PRO A 205 -18.00 17.30 2.61
N LYS A 206 -19.20 17.80 2.83
CA LYS A 206 -20.28 17.03 3.48
C LYS A 206 -20.78 15.88 2.61
N CYS A 207 -20.93 16.10 1.31
CA CYS A 207 -21.31 15.04 0.37
C CYS A 207 -20.25 13.94 0.30
N TRP A 208 -18.97 14.30 0.27
CA TRP A 208 -17.88 13.36 0.25
C TRP A 208 -17.76 12.55 1.53
N HIS A 209 -17.99 13.19 2.67
CA HIS A 209 -18.04 12.48 3.96
C HIS A 209 -19.13 11.40 3.96
N VAL A 210 -20.33 11.73 3.48
CA VAL A 210 -21.45 10.77 3.37
C VAL A 210 -21.08 9.61 2.45
N ILE A 211 -20.40 9.86 1.32
CA ILE A 211 -19.94 8.79 0.43
C ILE A 211 -18.97 7.87 1.14
N CYS A 212 -17.96 8.39 1.82
CA CYS A 212 -16.98 7.58 2.54
C CYS A 212 -17.63 6.73 3.65
N THR A 213 -18.56 7.31 4.42
CA THR A 213 -19.19 6.62 5.54
C THR A 213 -20.25 5.60 5.13
N ARG A 214 -20.89 5.78 3.96
CA ARG A 214 -21.94 4.88 3.47
C ARG A 214 -21.44 3.59 2.85
N PHE A 215 -20.17 3.53 2.44
CA PHE A 215 -19.62 2.37 1.74
C PHE A 215 -18.83 1.40 2.65
N LEU A 216 -19.37 1.12 3.84
CA LEU A 216 -18.94 0.02 4.74
C LEU A 216 -17.48 0.10 5.23
N VAL A 217 -16.91 1.28 5.33
CA VAL A 217 -15.51 1.43 5.73
C VAL A 217 -15.39 2.52 6.78
N PRO A 218 -14.72 2.29 7.91
CA PRO A 218 -14.39 3.35 8.83
C PRO A 218 -13.58 4.43 8.11
N PRO A 219 -13.98 5.69 8.15
CA PRO A 219 -13.22 6.76 7.54
C PRO A 219 -11.90 6.94 8.28
N LEU A 220 -10.79 6.82 7.56
CA LEU A 220 -9.50 7.19 8.09
C LEU A 220 -9.35 8.71 7.97
N PHE A 221 -9.43 9.41 9.08
CA PHE A 221 -9.24 10.85 9.13
C PHE A 221 -7.77 11.17 9.44
N SER A 222 -7.14 11.95 8.58
CA SER A 222 -5.87 12.57 8.91
C SER A 222 -6.11 13.76 9.85
N ARG A 223 -5.50 13.75 11.03
CA ARG A 223 -5.56 14.89 11.98
C ARG A 223 -5.00 16.20 11.39
N ALA A 224 -4.17 16.12 10.36
CA ALA A 224 -3.57 17.29 9.73
C ALA A 224 -4.50 18.08 8.80
N LYS A 225 -5.70 17.60 8.54
CA LYS A 225 -6.64 18.24 7.62
C LYS A 225 -7.84 18.81 8.40
N ASN A 226 -7.60 19.92 9.09
CA ASN A 226 -8.68 20.67 9.73
C ASN A 226 -9.70 21.12 8.68
N TRP A 227 -10.94 21.00 9.05
CA TRP A 227 -12.10 21.48 8.30
C TRP A 227 -12.24 22.99 8.58
N GLU A 228 -11.45 23.82 7.94
CA GLU A 228 -11.70 25.26 7.84
C GLU A 228 -12.33 25.60 6.50
#